data_1f4e3b2125ff0f311f9e0541d4652a3f
#
_entry.id   1f4e3b2125ff0f311f9e0541d4652a3f
#
_cell.length_a   1.000
_cell.length_b   1.000
_cell.length_c   1.000
_cell.angle_alpha   90.00
_cell.angle_beta   90.00
_cell.angle_gamma   90.00
#
_symmetry.space_group_name_H-M   'P 1'
#
loop_
_entity.id
_entity.type
_entity.pdbx_description
1 polymer ?
#
loop_
_entity_poly.entity_id
_entity_poly.type
_entity_poly.pdbx_seq_one_letter_code
_entity_poly.pdbx_strand_id
1 'polypeptide(L)'
;MDKEIFIGRGQWFSDVIPVFDPNTIYNKWITGIGGTTTAINEGYTIIISPNVAGIVSKEGIGNVIAVYGGIGPETVARRVQEIEEQGLRPVIISTPDSFWKVDDALGPDIYHRFKCVIDEIHCFQEAASYRDSLPEFIDTFFKHFERKAVITATLTPLSHPIFEKWQTVRLVPGYEYKQLLQVYYSTNQLFASVTEFVESLPAEDKKIVFFNTLKLSKGLERAGLDFTTWCAKDSKLDAVNYREFDGQLEGTTLATCAYFQACDIAEEAHVIFVVDAPNAPHTTLTINQILQALGRCRKGVLSATLFFRPKMTGPYGQRPREELMQVVRDMAHVNLGNAQAMHKDLCGQEEHPTEQQLNNILDGMKTSVFRRKLLLYKAPENRFDINWLNIDGEVEDRFAAQFYTGTSHLVEYLDQDDRLSPEFKGKYVPKVEIKDSELMGDDQTNEELLGQLVELYLRLDVRAKGCALEWIKLKEADTTNKTMKSMMVLCERAGKLDLIPELLNTKGKRQPMERFETKLVGKETVVDDLELRQRVKWTFKPGRYSSREIKNKLQRIYDDHGLNKRATAAQIHEFCEAQELTFRNKFGRPVRGYEIA
;
A
#
# COMPACT_ATOMS: atom_id res chain seq x y z
N MET A 1 28.74 -8.65 9.35
CA MET A 1 28.47 -8.92 10.78
C MET A 1 27.75 -7.72 11.33
N ASP A 2 26.66 -7.95 11.99
CA ASP A 2 25.90 -6.89 12.64
C ASP A 2 26.68 -6.44 13.89
N LYS A 3 26.79 -5.13 14.08
CA LYS A 3 27.47 -4.52 15.22
C LYS A 3 26.42 -3.92 16.15
N GLU A 4 26.48 -4.24 17.42
CA GLU A 4 25.64 -3.61 18.44
C GLU A 4 26.46 -2.56 19.21
N ILE A 5 25.81 -1.40 19.45
CA ILE A 5 26.36 -0.30 20.23
C ILE A 5 25.33 0.08 21.29
N PHE A 6 25.75 0.07 22.56
CA PHE A 6 24.89 0.45 23.67
C PHE A 6 24.74 1.97 23.75
N ILE A 7 23.48 2.43 23.98
CA ILE A 7 23.17 3.83 24.22
C ILE A 7 22.51 4.00 25.58
N GLY A 8 23.06 4.90 26.40
CA GLY A 8 22.54 5.20 27.73
C GLY A 8 21.30 6.12 27.68
N ARG A 9 20.56 6.17 28.78
CA ARG A 9 19.44 7.10 28.91
C ARG A 9 19.94 8.55 28.83
N GLY A 10 19.33 9.36 27.94
CA GLY A 10 19.71 10.76 27.73
C GLY A 10 20.93 10.97 26.80
N GLN A 11 21.57 9.91 26.36
CA GLN A 11 22.58 10.04 25.30
C GLN A 11 21.93 10.24 23.94
N TRP A 12 22.60 11.02 23.10
CA TRP A 12 22.24 11.24 21.72
C TRP A 12 22.95 10.28 20.79
N PHE A 13 22.42 10.12 19.59
CA PHE A 13 23.05 9.31 18.55
C PHE A 13 24.51 9.74 18.28
N SER A 14 24.76 11.06 18.25
CA SER A 14 26.10 11.65 18.07
C SER A 14 27.11 11.29 19.15
N ASP A 15 26.65 10.96 20.38
CA ASP A 15 27.55 10.63 21.49
C ASP A 15 28.21 9.26 21.30
N VAL A 16 27.54 8.37 20.56
CA VAL A 16 28.00 7.00 20.30
C VAL A 16 28.42 6.78 18.85
N ILE A 17 27.87 7.56 17.92
CA ILE A 17 28.18 7.55 16.49
C ILE A 17 28.34 9.00 16.01
N PRO A 18 29.52 9.59 16.17
CA PRO A 18 29.77 10.99 15.79
C PRO A 18 29.88 11.20 14.27
N VAL A 19 30.19 10.12 13.52
CA VAL A 19 30.39 10.13 12.07
C VAL A 19 29.79 8.85 11.49
N PHE A 20 29.13 8.98 10.35
CA PHE A 20 28.60 7.82 9.65
C PHE A 20 29.68 7.08 8.85
N ASP A 21 29.83 5.79 9.11
CA ASP A 21 30.67 4.92 8.29
C ASP A 21 30.04 4.71 6.90
N PRO A 22 30.85 4.64 5.83
CA PRO A 22 30.35 4.35 4.50
C PRO A 22 29.70 2.95 4.40
N ASN A 23 28.70 2.84 3.52
CA ASN A 23 28.00 1.59 3.24
C ASN A 23 27.47 0.89 4.51
N THR A 24 26.88 1.67 5.41
CA THR A 24 26.39 1.21 6.70
C THR A 24 24.90 1.51 6.87
N ILE A 25 24.18 0.54 7.40
CA ILE A 25 22.78 0.64 7.79
C ILE A 25 22.73 0.88 9.29
N TYR A 26 22.22 2.05 9.71
CA TYR A 26 22.08 2.39 11.12
C TYR A 26 20.65 2.18 11.59
N ASN A 27 20.44 1.15 12.42
CA ASN A 27 19.20 0.96 13.14
C ASN A 27 19.27 1.68 14.50
N LYS A 28 18.67 2.88 14.54
CA LYS A 28 18.64 3.71 15.75
C LYS A 28 17.89 3.05 16.92
N TRP A 29 17.00 2.12 16.63
CA TRP A 29 16.09 1.47 17.59
C TRP A 29 15.11 2.44 18.27
N ILE A 30 15.57 3.62 18.68
CA ILE A 30 14.80 4.64 19.36
C ILE A 30 14.55 5.81 18.39
N THR A 31 13.31 6.30 18.34
CA THR A 31 12.97 7.50 17.56
C THR A 31 13.46 8.78 18.29
N GLY A 32 13.78 9.82 17.52
CA GLY A 32 14.06 11.14 18.09
C GLY A 32 15.43 11.33 18.75
N ILE A 33 16.36 10.37 18.65
CA ILE A 33 17.70 10.45 19.29
C ILE A 33 18.77 11.20 18.47
N GLY A 34 18.37 11.98 17.44
CA GLY A 34 19.27 12.96 16.79
C GLY A 34 20.11 12.45 15.62
N GLY A 35 19.69 11.39 14.90
CA GLY A 35 20.43 10.89 13.73
C GLY A 35 20.64 11.93 12.64
N THR A 36 19.59 12.67 12.26
CA THR A 36 19.67 13.77 11.30
C THR A 36 20.64 14.88 11.78
N THR A 37 20.63 15.19 13.08
CA THR A 37 21.53 16.16 13.70
C THR A 37 23.00 15.74 13.56
N THR A 38 23.30 14.45 13.73
CA THR A 38 24.66 13.93 13.50
C THR A 38 25.11 14.17 12.07
N ALA A 39 24.25 13.89 11.07
CA ALA A 39 24.57 14.13 9.67
C ALA A 39 24.82 15.63 9.37
N ILE A 40 24.06 16.55 10.01
CA ILE A 40 24.26 18.00 9.89
C ILE A 40 25.61 18.40 10.49
N ASN A 41 25.96 17.90 11.66
CA ASN A 41 27.22 18.24 12.35
C ASN A 41 28.47 17.73 11.60
N GLU A 42 28.35 16.64 10.87
CA GLU A 42 29.44 16.09 10.06
C GLU A 42 29.85 17.05 8.93
N GLY A 43 28.89 17.74 8.31
CA GLY A 43 29.11 18.65 7.17
C GLY A 43 29.52 17.89 5.89
N TYR A 44 29.46 18.57 4.75
CA TYR A 44 29.58 17.95 3.42
C TYR A 44 28.70 16.71 3.29
N THR A 45 27.48 16.82 3.78
CA THR A 45 26.51 15.72 3.80
C THR A 45 25.26 16.13 3.02
N ILE A 46 24.77 15.22 2.21
CA ILE A 46 23.46 15.30 1.59
C ILE A 46 22.53 14.35 2.34
N ILE A 47 21.51 14.90 2.95
CA ILE A 47 20.49 14.15 3.69
C ILE A 47 19.25 14.04 2.82
N ILE A 48 18.83 12.83 2.54
CA ILE A 48 17.60 12.59 1.82
C ILE A 48 16.50 12.29 2.82
N SER A 49 15.57 13.23 2.94
CA SER A 49 14.39 13.12 3.79
C SER A 49 13.17 12.74 2.93
N PRO A 50 12.40 11.73 3.31
CA PRO A 50 11.23 11.33 2.54
C PRO A 50 10.13 12.41 2.53
N ASN A 51 10.12 13.32 3.50
CA ASN A 51 9.06 14.30 3.72
C ASN A 51 9.58 15.74 3.84
N VAL A 52 8.81 16.68 3.27
CA VAL A 52 9.12 18.13 3.31
C VAL A 52 9.11 18.66 4.75
N ALA A 53 8.21 18.20 5.62
CA ALA A 53 8.13 18.67 7.00
C ALA A 53 9.44 18.47 7.78
N GLY A 54 10.13 17.35 7.57
CA GLY A 54 11.46 17.08 8.15
C GLY A 54 12.53 18.06 7.66
N ILE A 55 12.41 18.57 6.43
CA ILE A 55 13.33 19.53 5.81
C ILE A 55 13.08 20.92 6.38
N VAL A 56 11.83 21.37 6.36
CA VAL A 56 11.42 22.71 6.85
C VAL A 56 11.83 22.91 8.30
N SER A 57 11.71 21.89 9.14
CA SER A 57 12.13 21.96 10.55
C SER A 57 13.63 22.22 10.76
N LYS A 58 14.45 22.12 9.72
CA LYS A 58 15.91 22.35 9.73
C LYS A 58 16.32 23.62 8.96
N GLU A 59 15.38 24.30 8.33
CA GLU A 59 15.62 25.63 7.76
C GLU A 59 16.08 26.59 8.85
N GLY A 60 17.03 27.46 8.52
CA GLY A 60 17.59 28.41 9.48
C GLY A 60 18.84 27.93 10.23
N ILE A 61 19.23 26.65 10.14
CA ILE A 61 20.56 26.20 10.56
C ILE A 61 21.58 26.75 9.56
N GLY A 62 22.58 27.49 10.01
CA GLY A 62 23.44 28.32 9.19
C GLY A 62 24.16 27.64 8.03
N ASN A 63 24.48 26.34 8.15
CA ASN A 63 25.14 25.56 7.10
C ASN A 63 24.17 24.65 6.33
N VAL A 64 22.86 24.71 6.57
CA VAL A 64 21.87 23.85 5.95
C VAL A 64 21.21 24.53 4.75
N ILE A 65 21.13 23.80 3.65
CA ILE A 65 20.42 24.18 2.43
C ILE A 65 19.24 23.22 2.27
N ALA A 66 18.03 23.74 2.44
CA ALA A 66 16.80 22.98 2.22
C ALA A 66 16.41 23.01 0.74
N VAL A 67 16.21 21.81 0.13
CA VAL A 67 15.88 21.67 -1.29
C VAL A 67 14.58 20.90 -1.47
N TYR A 68 13.52 21.64 -1.75
CA TYR A 68 12.17 21.13 -2.05
C TYR A 68 11.39 22.16 -2.87
N GLY A 69 10.27 21.76 -3.45
CA GLY A 69 9.33 22.67 -4.11
C GLY A 69 9.99 23.69 -5.07
N GLY A 70 9.83 24.97 -4.81
CA GLY A 70 10.23 26.09 -5.67
C GLY A 70 11.73 26.45 -5.68
N ILE A 71 12.60 25.76 -4.94
CA ILE A 71 14.06 26.01 -4.95
C ILE A 71 14.65 25.52 -6.27
N GLY A 72 15.36 26.36 -7.00
CA GLY A 72 16.02 26.01 -8.27
C GLY A 72 17.51 25.67 -8.10
N PRO A 73 18.13 25.01 -9.11
CA PRO A 73 19.54 24.62 -9.10
C PRO A 73 20.50 25.77 -8.85
N GLU A 74 20.30 26.93 -9.52
CA GLU A 74 21.14 28.11 -9.34
C GLU A 74 21.18 28.59 -7.88
N THR A 75 20.04 28.51 -7.18
CA THR A 75 19.97 28.86 -5.76
C THR A 75 20.76 27.88 -4.91
N VAL A 76 20.72 26.60 -5.23
CA VAL A 76 21.51 25.57 -4.52
C VAL A 76 23.00 25.84 -4.69
N ALA A 77 23.48 26.03 -5.93
CA ALA A 77 24.88 26.29 -6.24
C ALA A 77 25.39 27.54 -5.50
N ARG A 78 24.66 28.66 -5.59
CA ARG A 78 25.01 29.90 -4.91
C ARG A 78 25.10 29.73 -3.40
N ARG A 79 24.13 29.05 -2.76
CA ARG A 79 24.13 28.86 -1.31
C ARG A 79 25.27 27.96 -0.83
N VAL A 80 25.63 26.94 -1.60
CA VAL A 80 26.80 26.11 -1.30
C VAL A 80 28.05 26.99 -1.27
N GLN A 81 28.26 27.84 -2.29
CA GLN A 81 29.39 28.73 -2.35
C GLN A 81 29.41 29.74 -1.18
N GLU A 82 28.27 30.36 -0.88
CA GLU A 82 28.15 31.34 0.25
C GLU A 82 28.55 30.70 1.60
N ILE A 83 28.14 29.45 1.85
CA ILE A 83 28.48 28.72 3.09
C ILE A 83 29.98 28.39 3.13
N GLU A 84 30.57 28.00 2.00
CA GLU A 84 32.00 27.72 1.93
C GLU A 84 32.89 28.94 2.08
N GLU A 85 32.46 30.08 1.51
CA GLU A 85 33.13 31.36 1.69
C GLU A 85 33.15 31.82 3.16
N GLN A 86 32.16 31.38 3.96
CA GLN A 86 32.12 31.59 5.41
C GLN A 86 33.00 30.59 6.19
N GLY A 87 33.70 29.69 5.51
CA GLY A 87 34.50 28.64 6.13
C GLY A 87 33.69 27.51 6.78
N LEU A 88 32.38 27.43 6.48
CA LEU A 88 31.49 26.38 6.97
C LEU A 88 31.43 25.21 5.98
N ARG A 89 30.98 24.07 6.48
CA ARG A 89 30.78 22.85 5.68
C ARG A 89 29.31 22.75 5.29
N PRO A 90 28.95 22.89 4.00
CA PRO A 90 27.55 22.85 3.58
C PRO A 90 26.91 21.47 3.83
N VAL A 91 25.64 21.52 4.21
CA VAL A 91 24.76 20.35 4.33
C VAL A 91 23.53 20.61 3.48
N ILE A 92 23.20 19.68 2.62
CA ILE A 92 22.01 19.77 1.77
C ILE A 92 20.97 18.77 2.28
N ILE A 93 19.75 19.24 2.54
CA ILE A 93 18.64 18.36 2.88
C ILE A 93 17.62 18.42 1.74
N SER A 94 17.39 17.30 1.08
CA SER A 94 16.51 17.25 -0.09
C SER A 94 15.46 16.16 0.03
N THR A 95 14.31 16.35 -0.63
CA THR A 95 13.42 15.23 -0.94
C THR A 95 13.96 14.44 -2.12
N PRO A 96 13.66 13.14 -2.25
CA PRO A 96 14.01 12.36 -3.44
C PRO A 96 13.54 13.01 -4.75
N ASP A 97 12.30 13.52 -4.76
CA ASP A 97 11.69 14.19 -5.92
C ASP A 97 12.44 15.48 -6.37
N SER A 98 13.17 16.12 -5.45
CA SER A 98 13.88 17.37 -5.71
C SER A 98 15.38 17.20 -5.88
N PHE A 99 15.90 15.98 -5.70
CA PHE A 99 17.35 15.74 -5.70
C PHE A 99 18.02 16.07 -7.04
N TRP A 100 17.33 15.87 -8.16
CA TRP A 100 17.82 16.25 -9.47
C TRP A 100 18.30 17.70 -9.56
N LYS A 101 17.73 18.60 -8.73
CA LYS A 101 18.15 20.01 -8.64
C LYS A 101 19.54 20.17 -8.01
N VAL A 102 19.86 19.26 -7.08
CA VAL A 102 21.19 19.23 -6.43
C VAL A 102 22.23 18.69 -7.42
N ASP A 103 21.86 17.63 -8.14
CA ASP A 103 22.68 17.02 -9.18
C ASP A 103 22.99 18.01 -10.31
N ASP A 104 21.98 18.72 -10.81
CA ASP A 104 22.11 19.75 -11.85
C ASP A 104 22.94 20.96 -11.36
N ALA A 105 22.76 21.37 -10.09
CA ALA A 105 23.46 22.51 -9.51
C ALA A 105 24.97 22.31 -9.33
N LEU A 106 25.38 21.11 -8.92
CA LEU A 106 26.74 20.84 -8.47
C LEU A 106 27.51 19.86 -9.37
N GLY A 107 26.79 19.18 -10.27
CA GLY A 107 27.37 18.22 -11.19
C GLY A 107 27.94 16.98 -10.53
N PRO A 108 28.69 16.12 -11.29
CA PRO A 108 29.16 14.82 -10.84
C PRO A 108 30.08 14.83 -9.61
N ASP A 109 30.71 15.96 -9.30
CA ASP A 109 31.63 16.08 -8.16
C ASP A 109 30.95 15.84 -6.82
N ILE A 110 29.61 15.99 -6.73
CA ILE A 110 28.86 15.72 -5.50
C ILE A 110 29.05 14.31 -5.00
N TYR A 111 29.18 13.33 -5.89
CA TYR A 111 29.27 11.92 -5.55
C TYR A 111 30.57 11.54 -4.82
N HIS A 112 31.64 12.33 -5.01
CA HIS A 112 32.92 12.18 -4.32
C HIS A 112 33.03 13.13 -3.12
N ARG A 113 32.53 14.35 -3.29
CA ARG A 113 32.69 15.43 -2.32
C ARG A 113 31.75 15.28 -1.13
N PHE A 114 30.51 14.90 -1.33
CA PHE A 114 29.51 14.77 -0.30
C PHE A 114 29.33 13.30 0.12
N LYS A 115 28.93 13.11 1.38
CA LYS A 115 28.34 11.86 1.85
C LYS A 115 26.82 11.94 1.64
N CYS A 116 26.19 10.86 1.19
CA CYS A 116 24.74 10.77 1.10
C CYS A 116 24.17 9.91 2.23
N VAL A 117 23.21 10.45 2.98
CA VAL A 117 22.52 9.75 4.07
C VAL A 117 21.04 9.74 3.77
N ILE A 118 20.43 8.56 3.59
CA ILE A 118 18.98 8.45 3.55
C ILE A 118 18.45 8.37 4.99
N ASP A 119 17.70 9.38 5.40
CA ASP A 119 17.03 9.41 6.69
C ASP A 119 15.67 8.72 6.59
N GLU A 120 15.35 7.85 7.54
CA GLU A 120 14.14 7.04 7.62
C GLU A 120 13.88 6.19 6.35
N ILE A 121 14.84 5.32 6.00
CA ILE A 121 14.77 4.45 4.80
C ILE A 121 13.49 3.60 4.73
N HIS A 122 12.90 3.22 5.87
CA HIS A 122 11.63 2.50 5.92
C HIS A 122 10.48 3.26 5.24
N CYS A 123 10.51 4.62 5.29
CA CYS A 123 9.54 5.46 4.59
C CYS A 123 9.60 5.28 3.07
N PHE A 124 10.78 4.95 2.53
CA PHE A 124 10.92 4.64 1.12
C PHE A 124 10.17 3.37 0.75
N GLN A 125 10.26 2.33 1.58
CA GLN A 125 9.51 1.09 1.36
C GLN A 125 8.00 1.29 1.48
N GLU A 126 7.55 2.07 2.46
CA GLU A 126 6.13 2.34 2.66
C GLU A 126 5.52 3.17 1.52
N ALA A 127 6.21 4.19 1.05
CA ALA A 127 5.70 5.15 0.06
C ALA A 127 6.00 4.78 -1.40
N ALA A 128 6.85 3.80 -1.69
CA ALA A 128 7.23 3.41 -3.05
C ALA A 128 6.05 2.95 -3.93
N SER A 129 4.91 2.58 -3.32
CA SER A 129 3.72 2.16 -4.06
C SER A 129 3.00 3.30 -4.79
N TYR A 130 3.25 4.56 -4.39
CA TYR A 130 2.62 5.78 -4.95
C TYR A 130 3.62 6.91 -5.25
N ARG A 131 4.93 6.68 -5.00
CA ARG A 131 6.01 7.65 -5.27
C ARG A 131 7.16 6.97 -6.01
N ASP A 132 7.12 6.99 -7.32
CA ASP A 132 8.12 6.35 -8.18
C ASP A 132 9.51 6.99 -8.06
N SER A 133 9.59 8.25 -7.62
CA SER A 133 10.85 8.96 -7.33
C SER A 133 11.72 8.30 -6.25
N LEU A 134 11.15 7.49 -5.37
CA LEU A 134 11.90 6.84 -4.29
C LEU A 134 12.82 5.70 -4.80
N PRO A 135 12.31 4.70 -5.53
CA PRO A 135 13.19 3.70 -6.16
C PRO A 135 14.11 4.34 -7.22
N GLU A 136 13.61 5.32 -7.98
CA GLU A 136 14.40 6.03 -8.98
C GLU A 136 15.60 6.74 -8.34
N PHE A 137 15.43 7.40 -7.18
CA PHE A 137 16.53 8.04 -6.47
C PHE A 137 17.64 7.05 -6.12
N ILE A 138 17.30 5.85 -5.63
CA ILE A 138 18.30 4.83 -5.29
C ILE A 138 19.06 4.38 -6.53
N ASP A 139 18.32 4.10 -7.59
CA ASP A 139 18.87 3.52 -8.82
C ASP A 139 19.61 4.54 -9.69
N THR A 140 19.23 5.80 -9.66
CA THR A 140 19.80 6.84 -10.54
C THR A 140 20.89 7.63 -9.86
N PHE A 141 20.70 8.00 -8.57
CA PHE A 141 21.60 8.93 -7.89
C PHE A 141 22.38 8.28 -6.74
N PHE A 142 21.68 7.65 -5.80
CA PHE A 142 22.30 7.16 -4.56
C PHE A 142 23.41 6.14 -4.80
N LYS A 143 23.28 5.30 -5.82
CA LYS A 143 24.30 4.30 -6.16
C LYS A 143 25.67 4.91 -6.47
N HIS A 144 25.74 6.13 -6.98
CA HIS A 144 26.97 6.79 -7.42
C HIS A 144 27.78 7.41 -6.28
N PHE A 145 27.17 7.69 -5.12
CA PHE A 145 27.92 8.22 -3.99
C PHE A 145 28.98 7.22 -3.50
N GLU A 146 30.20 7.69 -3.33
CA GLU A 146 31.28 6.87 -2.73
C GLU A 146 31.03 6.62 -1.25
N ARG A 147 30.58 7.66 -0.54
CA ARG A 147 30.27 7.60 0.89
C ARG A 147 28.75 7.74 1.07
N LYS A 148 28.12 6.67 1.50
CA LYS A 148 26.69 6.62 1.68
C LYS A 148 26.28 5.77 2.86
N ALA A 149 25.21 6.15 3.52
CA ALA A 149 24.65 5.44 4.66
C ALA A 149 23.11 5.55 4.65
N VAL A 150 22.45 4.68 5.38
CA VAL A 150 21.03 4.78 5.65
C VAL A 150 20.77 4.69 7.14
N ILE A 151 19.75 5.40 7.62
CA ILE A 151 19.42 5.45 9.03
C ILE A 151 17.91 5.34 9.23
N THR A 152 17.49 4.60 10.25
CA THR A 152 16.10 4.49 10.66
C THR A 152 15.98 3.98 12.10
N ALA A 153 14.87 4.26 12.76
CA ALA A 153 14.53 3.65 14.05
C ALA A 153 13.78 2.31 13.89
N THR A 154 13.19 2.08 12.74
CA THR A 154 12.31 0.93 12.45
C THR A 154 12.79 0.23 11.18
N LEU A 155 13.90 -0.51 11.33
CA LEU A 155 14.51 -1.20 10.20
C LEU A 155 13.68 -2.42 9.79
N THR A 156 13.27 -2.42 8.53
CA THR A 156 12.77 -3.60 7.82
C THR A 156 13.87 -4.18 6.93
N PRO A 157 13.77 -5.44 6.49
CA PRO A 157 14.72 -5.99 5.53
C PRO A 157 14.83 -5.11 4.28
N LEU A 158 16.05 -4.87 3.81
CA LEU A 158 16.37 -4.12 2.61
C LEU A 158 16.86 -5.10 1.54
N SER A 159 15.98 -5.44 0.59
CA SER A 159 16.26 -6.43 -0.45
C SER A 159 16.95 -5.87 -1.67
N HIS A 160 17.05 -4.54 -1.80
CA HIS A 160 17.73 -3.91 -2.93
C HIS A 160 19.20 -4.34 -2.98
N PRO A 161 19.75 -4.80 -4.14
CA PRO A 161 21.12 -5.33 -4.24
C PRO A 161 22.22 -4.40 -3.75
N ILE A 162 21.99 -3.09 -3.77
CA ILE A 162 22.94 -2.10 -3.26
C ILE A 162 23.30 -2.31 -1.78
N PHE A 163 22.37 -2.87 -0.99
CA PHE A 163 22.54 -3.08 0.45
C PHE A 163 23.08 -4.47 0.82
N GLU A 164 23.23 -5.38 -0.14
CA GLU A 164 23.56 -6.80 0.12
C GLU A 164 24.82 -7.01 0.98
N LYS A 165 25.83 -6.15 0.78
CA LYS A 165 27.13 -6.26 1.47
C LYS A 165 27.33 -5.20 2.56
N TRP A 166 26.26 -4.48 2.91
CA TRP A 166 26.39 -3.42 3.90
C TRP A 166 26.38 -3.99 5.32
N GLN A 167 27.15 -3.35 6.21
CA GLN A 167 27.12 -3.65 7.62
C GLN A 167 25.89 -3.01 8.27
N THR A 168 25.23 -3.73 9.17
CA THR A 168 24.19 -3.17 10.04
C THR A 168 24.79 -2.82 11.39
N VAL A 169 24.58 -1.58 11.84
CA VAL A 169 24.88 -1.11 13.18
C VAL A 169 23.57 -0.87 13.91
N ARG A 170 23.33 -1.66 14.97
CA ARG A 170 22.13 -1.55 15.81
C ARG A 170 22.49 -0.84 17.12
N LEU A 171 21.74 0.22 17.44
CA LEU A 171 21.78 0.80 18.77
C LEU A 171 20.89 -0.01 19.71
N VAL A 172 21.41 -0.33 20.87
CA VAL A 172 20.72 -1.10 21.90
C VAL A 172 20.60 -0.23 23.15
N PRO A 173 19.39 0.06 23.65
CA PRO A 173 19.24 0.79 24.89
C PRO A 173 19.88 0.04 26.05
N GLY A 174 20.72 0.73 26.84
CA GLY A 174 21.24 0.21 28.11
C GLY A 174 20.23 0.30 29.28
N TYR A 175 18.94 0.49 28.96
CA TYR A 175 17.83 0.63 29.91
C TYR A 175 16.57 0.00 29.33
N GLU A 176 15.62 -0.31 30.19
CA GLU A 176 14.33 -0.83 29.76
C GLU A 176 13.56 0.24 28.97
N TYR A 177 13.24 -0.10 27.73
CA TYR A 177 12.47 0.73 26.79
C TYR A 177 11.34 -0.10 26.22
N LYS A 178 10.22 -0.11 26.92
CA LYS A 178 9.01 -0.80 26.47
C LYS A 178 7.80 0.12 26.57
N GLN A 179 7.02 0.15 25.51
CA GLN A 179 5.74 0.85 25.48
C GLN A 179 4.60 -0.15 25.73
N LEU A 180 3.86 0.04 26.82
CA LEU A 180 2.65 -0.72 27.06
C LEU A 180 1.61 -0.40 25.98
N LEU A 181 1.08 -1.44 25.33
CA LEU A 181 0.04 -1.31 24.32
C LEU A 181 -1.17 -2.17 24.69
N GLN A 182 -2.26 -1.53 25.08
CA GLN A 182 -3.52 -2.21 25.36
C GLN A 182 -4.19 -2.62 24.06
N VAL A 183 -4.61 -3.89 23.93
CA VAL A 183 -5.19 -4.43 22.71
C VAL A 183 -6.62 -4.89 22.95
N TYR A 184 -7.56 -4.24 22.29
CA TYR A 184 -8.99 -4.57 22.31
C TYR A 184 -9.45 -5.02 20.91
N TYR A 185 -10.43 -5.93 20.86
CA TYR A 185 -11.10 -6.23 19.62
C TYR A 185 -12.60 -5.94 19.67
N SER A 186 -13.18 -5.64 18.51
CA SER A 186 -14.62 -5.50 18.32
C SER A 186 -15.02 -6.16 17.00
N THR A 187 -16.15 -6.84 16.98
CA THR A 187 -16.60 -7.57 15.78
C THR A 187 -17.54 -6.74 14.91
N ASN A 188 -18.46 -6.01 15.49
CA ASN A 188 -19.54 -5.28 14.80
C ASN A 188 -19.92 -3.94 15.46
N GLN A 189 -19.12 -3.46 16.42
CA GLN A 189 -19.34 -2.24 17.20
C GLN A 189 -18.03 -1.45 17.34
N LEU A 190 -17.18 -1.46 16.31
CA LEU A 190 -15.84 -0.86 16.37
C LEU A 190 -15.93 0.64 16.63
N PHE A 191 -16.80 1.35 15.92
CA PHE A 191 -16.92 2.80 16.04
C PHE A 191 -17.48 3.21 17.40
N ALA A 192 -18.56 2.57 17.88
CA ALA A 192 -19.11 2.81 19.20
C ALA A 192 -18.09 2.48 20.32
N SER A 193 -17.33 1.39 20.17
CA SER A 193 -16.28 1.00 21.12
C SER A 193 -15.17 2.04 21.22
N VAL A 194 -14.67 2.53 20.08
CA VAL A 194 -13.63 3.56 20.04
C VAL A 194 -14.14 4.87 20.61
N THR A 195 -15.34 5.30 20.24
CA THR A 195 -15.97 6.54 20.74
C THR A 195 -16.10 6.51 22.26
N GLU A 196 -16.75 5.49 22.82
CA GLU A 196 -16.91 5.38 24.27
C GLU A 196 -15.57 5.31 25.01
N PHE A 197 -14.58 4.59 24.46
CA PHE A 197 -13.26 4.53 25.06
C PHE A 197 -12.59 5.92 25.09
N VAL A 198 -12.59 6.64 23.96
CA VAL A 198 -12.02 7.99 23.87
C VAL A 198 -12.71 8.96 24.84
N GLU A 199 -14.03 8.89 24.95
CA GLU A 199 -14.82 9.70 25.89
C GLU A 199 -14.59 9.33 27.36
N SER A 200 -14.18 8.09 27.64
CA SER A 200 -13.85 7.65 29.01
C SER A 200 -12.50 8.16 29.51
N LEU A 201 -11.64 8.65 28.62
CA LEU A 201 -10.36 9.27 28.97
C LEU A 201 -10.58 10.69 29.52
N PRO A 202 -9.70 11.21 30.41
CA PRO A 202 -9.83 12.54 30.96
C PRO A 202 -10.05 13.60 29.88
N ALA A 203 -11.01 14.51 30.08
CA ALA A 203 -11.39 15.49 29.05
C ALA A 203 -10.26 16.49 28.75
N GLU A 204 -9.43 16.81 29.74
CA GLU A 204 -8.28 17.70 29.65
C GLU A 204 -7.11 17.11 28.89
N ASP A 205 -7.02 15.78 28.80
CA ASP A 205 -5.92 15.12 28.13
C ASP A 205 -6.10 15.16 26.61
N LYS A 206 -4.99 15.30 25.90
CA LYS A 206 -4.96 15.25 24.44
C LYS A 206 -5.07 13.81 23.95
N LYS A 207 -5.79 13.62 22.86
CA LYS A 207 -6.04 12.30 22.28
C LYS A 207 -5.73 12.34 20.79
N ILE A 208 -4.96 11.36 20.30
CA ILE A 208 -4.74 11.18 18.89
C ILE A 208 -5.23 9.78 18.47
N VAL A 209 -6.11 9.75 17.48
CA VAL A 209 -6.66 8.53 16.91
C VAL A 209 -6.06 8.31 15.52
N PHE A 210 -5.17 7.35 15.40
CA PHE A 210 -4.63 6.92 14.13
C PHE A 210 -5.60 5.95 13.44
N PHE A 211 -6.29 6.46 12.42
CA PHE A 211 -7.22 5.67 11.62
C PHE A 211 -7.03 5.96 10.13
N ASN A 212 -6.33 5.07 9.45
CA ASN A 212 -5.91 5.27 8.06
C ASN A 212 -7.06 5.08 7.05
N THR A 213 -8.21 5.73 7.30
CA THR A 213 -9.32 5.75 6.34
C THR A 213 -10.30 6.89 6.65
N LEU A 214 -10.43 7.84 5.72
CA LEU A 214 -11.38 8.95 5.83
C LEU A 214 -12.83 8.49 5.59
N LYS A 215 -13.02 7.49 4.73
CA LYS A 215 -14.36 6.97 4.44
C LYS A 215 -15.04 6.40 5.69
N LEU A 216 -14.31 5.61 6.49
CA LEU A 216 -14.86 5.00 7.70
C LEU A 216 -14.84 5.95 8.92
N SER A 217 -14.13 7.09 8.87
CA SER A 217 -14.13 8.08 9.95
C SER A 217 -15.52 8.67 10.21
N LYS A 218 -16.37 8.70 9.18
CA LYS A 218 -17.80 9.05 9.32
C LYS A 218 -18.55 8.15 10.32
N GLY A 219 -18.11 6.91 10.48
CA GLY A 219 -18.65 6.00 11.50
C GLY A 219 -18.36 6.47 12.92
N LEU A 220 -17.18 7.05 13.16
CA LEU A 220 -16.82 7.64 14.46
C LEU A 220 -17.63 8.91 14.73
N GLU A 221 -17.80 9.79 13.73
CA GLU A 221 -18.62 10.98 13.83
C GLU A 221 -20.09 10.63 14.17
N ARG A 222 -20.66 9.66 13.45
CA ARG A 222 -22.03 9.19 13.70
C ARG A 222 -22.21 8.46 15.03
N ALA A 223 -21.12 7.87 15.54
CA ALA A 223 -21.10 7.33 16.90
C ALA A 223 -21.05 8.43 17.98
N GLY A 224 -20.92 9.69 17.58
CA GLY A 224 -20.92 10.86 18.47
C GLY A 224 -19.54 11.37 18.86
N LEU A 225 -18.44 10.78 18.32
CA LEU A 225 -17.09 11.26 18.61
C LEU A 225 -16.87 12.65 17.97
N ASP A 226 -16.53 13.62 18.80
CA ASP A 226 -16.07 14.93 18.34
C ASP A 226 -14.56 14.92 18.12
N PHE A 227 -14.12 15.29 16.92
CA PHE A 227 -12.70 15.28 16.53
C PHE A 227 -12.39 16.25 15.39
N THR A 228 -11.13 16.66 15.31
CA THR A 228 -10.54 17.29 14.12
C THR A 228 -9.74 16.27 13.33
N THR A 229 -9.56 16.47 12.03
CA THR A 229 -8.87 15.52 11.15
C THR A 229 -7.61 16.10 10.53
N TRP A 230 -6.49 15.39 10.68
CA TRP A 230 -5.25 15.60 9.95
C TRP A 230 -5.11 14.56 8.83
N CYS A 231 -5.10 15.01 7.60
CA CYS A 231 -4.92 14.17 6.42
C CYS A 231 -4.10 14.87 5.34
N ALA A 232 -3.70 14.15 4.30
CA ALA A 232 -3.01 14.74 3.15
C ALA A 232 -3.86 15.85 2.51
N LYS A 233 -3.20 16.90 1.99
CA LYS A 233 -3.88 18.06 1.39
C LYS A 233 -4.86 17.69 0.28
N ASP A 234 -4.52 16.69 -0.52
CA ASP A 234 -5.35 16.22 -1.63
C ASP A 234 -6.63 15.49 -1.15
N SER A 235 -6.64 15.03 0.09
CA SER A 235 -7.76 14.31 0.70
C SER A 235 -8.64 15.19 1.60
N LYS A 236 -8.36 16.49 1.70
CA LYS A 236 -9.07 17.41 2.63
C LYS A 236 -10.58 17.50 2.39
N LEU A 237 -11.03 17.33 1.14
CA LEU A 237 -12.45 17.39 0.78
C LEU A 237 -13.24 16.17 1.27
N ASP A 238 -12.56 15.04 1.50
CA ASP A 238 -13.17 13.81 1.99
C ASP A 238 -13.13 13.71 3.53
N ALA A 239 -12.41 14.62 4.18
CA ALA A 239 -12.20 14.61 5.62
C ALA A 239 -13.35 15.30 6.36
N VAL A 240 -13.81 14.65 7.43
CA VAL A 240 -14.70 15.27 8.42
C VAL A 240 -13.85 16.21 9.28
N ASN A 241 -14.31 17.46 9.49
CA ASN A 241 -13.66 18.43 10.37
C ASN A 241 -12.16 18.60 10.08
N TYR A 242 -11.79 18.81 8.80
CA TYR A 242 -10.40 18.99 8.40
C TYR A 242 -9.76 20.20 9.08
N ARG A 243 -8.55 19.97 9.61
CA ARG A 243 -7.68 21.03 10.14
C ARG A 243 -6.29 20.87 9.54
N GLU A 244 -5.66 21.99 9.20
CA GLU A 244 -4.27 21.99 8.77
C GLU A 244 -3.36 21.65 9.95
N PHE A 245 -2.36 20.81 9.71
CA PHE A 245 -1.40 20.41 10.74
C PHE A 245 -0.54 21.60 11.20
N ASP A 246 -0.56 21.88 12.48
CA ASP A 246 0.24 22.91 13.14
C ASP A 246 1.09 22.40 14.31
N GLY A 247 1.11 21.07 14.51
CA GLY A 247 1.85 20.41 15.59
C GLY A 247 1.16 20.42 16.95
N GLN A 248 -0.04 21.02 17.06
CA GLN A 248 -0.81 21.09 18.31
C GLN A 248 -2.07 20.23 18.23
N LEU A 249 -2.32 19.46 19.28
CA LEU A 249 -3.54 18.66 19.39
C LEU A 249 -4.68 19.49 19.99
N GLU A 250 -5.87 19.39 19.40
CA GLU A 250 -7.10 19.96 19.96
C GLU A 250 -8.05 18.84 20.37
N GLY A 251 -8.27 18.69 21.69
CA GLY A 251 -9.18 17.64 22.19
C GLY A 251 -8.81 16.28 21.63
N THR A 252 -9.68 15.75 20.76
CA THR A 252 -9.42 14.52 19.99
C THR A 252 -9.05 14.87 18.57
N THR A 253 -7.93 14.36 18.10
CA THR A 253 -7.45 14.51 16.72
C THR A 253 -7.38 13.17 16.02
N LEU A 254 -8.05 13.03 14.89
CA LEU A 254 -7.92 11.87 14.01
C LEU A 254 -6.79 12.13 13.01
N ALA A 255 -5.86 11.20 12.88
CA ALA A 255 -4.72 11.31 11.97
C ALA A 255 -4.64 10.11 11.03
N THR A 256 -4.41 10.37 9.73
CA THR A 256 -4.13 9.31 8.75
C THR A 256 -2.64 8.96 8.72
N CYS A 257 -2.27 7.92 7.97
CA CYS A 257 -0.87 7.44 7.85
C CYS A 257 0.11 8.53 7.39
N ALA A 258 -0.36 9.61 6.75
CA ALA A 258 0.48 10.75 6.39
C ALA A 258 1.21 11.37 7.60
N TYR A 259 0.68 11.16 8.80
CA TYR A 259 1.23 11.69 10.06
C TYR A 259 1.92 10.66 10.96
N PHE A 260 2.08 9.40 10.52
CA PHE A 260 2.86 8.43 11.27
C PHE A 260 4.35 8.78 11.33
N GLN A 261 4.84 9.47 10.32
CA GLN A 261 6.28 9.66 10.11
C GLN A 261 6.72 11.12 10.02
N ALA A 262 5.81 12.04 9.74
CA ALA A 262 6.17 13.39 9.28
C ALA A 262 5.82 14.52 10.26
N CYS A 263 5.36 14.21 11.46
CA CYS A 263 4.97 15.22 12.43
C CYS A 263 5.67 15.04 13.77
N ASP A 264 5.96 16.13 14.44
CA ASP A 264 6.33 16.12 15.84
C ASP A 264 5.17 16.72 16.65
N ILE A 265 4.65 15.95 17.58
CA ILE A 265 3.60 16.37 18.50
C ILE A 265 4.28 16.84 19.79
N ALA A 266 4.14 18.13 20.08
CA ALA A 266 4.81 18.77 21.22
C ALA A 266 4.08 18.60 22.55
N GLU A 267 3.12 17.69 22.63
CA GLU A 267 2.25 17.46 23.79
C GLU A 267 2.29 15.98 24.19
N GLU A 268 1.97 15.69 25.44
CA GLU A 268 1.65 14.33 25.88
C GLU A 268 0.25 13.99 25.39
N ALA A 269 0.03 12.75 24.97
CA ALA A 269 -1.26 12.33 24.44
C ALA A 269 -1.57 10.85 24.72
N HIS A 270 -2.87 10.55 24.80
CA HIS A 270 -3.35 9.19 24.61
C HIS A 270 -3.31 8.86 23.11
N VAL A 271 -2.66 7.75 22.77
CA VAL A 271 -2.52 7.30 21.38
C VAL A 271 -3.42 6.10 21.14
N ILE A 272 -4.36 6.24 20.23
CA ILE A 272 -5.35 5.21 19.91
C ILE A 272 -5.17 4.80 18.45
N PHE A 273 -4.97 3.53 18.19
CA PHE A 273 -4.92 2.96 16.86
C PHE A 273 -6.24 2.26 16.55
N VAL A 274 -6.77 2.47 15.35
CA VAL A 274 -8.00 1.82 14.88
C VAL A 274 -7.75 1.06 13.60
N VAL A 275 -8.05 -0.24 13.59
CA VAL A 275 -7.85 -1.14 12.46
C VAL A 275 -9.15 -1.87 12.13
N ASP A 276 -9.64 -1.69 10.92
CA ASP A 276 -10.79 -2.42 10.37
C ASP A 276 -10.34 -3.39 9.27
N ALA A 277 -9.65 -4.46 9.65
CA ALA A 277 -9.03 -5.38 8.71
C ALA A 277 -9.98 -6.01 7.68
N PRO A 278 -11.25 -6.35 7.99
CA PRO A 278 -12.21 -6.87 7.01
C PRO A 278 -12.66 -5.84 5.97
N ASN A 279 -13.03 -4.63 6.42
CA ASN A 279 -13.66 -3.64 5.56
C ASN A 279 -12.65 -2.69 4.91
N ALA A 280 -11.53 -2.44 5.60
CA ALA A 280 -10.45 -1.58 5.13
C ALA A 280 -9.08 -2.24 5.39
N PRO A 281 -8.67 -3.22 4.59
CA PRO A 281 -7.41 -3.94 4.78
C PRO A 281 -6.16 -3.04 4.79
N HIS A 282 -6.23 -1.85 4.19
CA HIS A 282 -5.17 -0.84 4.22
C HIS A 282 -5.00 -0.15 5.58
N THR A 283 -5.91 -0.39 6.52
CA THR A 283 -5.78 0.08 7.90
C THR A 283 -4.94 -0.85 8.78
N THR A 284 -4.59 -2.05 8.31
CA THR A 284 -3.69 -2.94 9.05
C THR A 284 -2.35 -2.27 9.25
N LEU A 285 -1.85 -2.33 10.49
CA LEU A 285 -0.62 -1.67 10.89
C LEU A 285 0.51 -2.68 11.08
N THR A 286 1.69 -2.32 10.62
CA THR A 286 2.92 -3.02 11.01
C THR A 286 3.39 -2.55 12.39
N ILE A 287 4.22 -3.36 13.06
CA ILE A 287 4.88 -2.95 14.31
C ILE A 287 5.62 -1.63 14.12
N ASN A 288 6.30 -1.48 12.99
CA ASN A 288 7.07 -0.28 12.67
C ASN A 288 6.19 0.97 12.59
N GLN A 289 5.02 0.88 11.98
CA GLN A 289 4.06 2.00 11.92
C GLN A 289 3.56 2.39 13.30
N ILE A 290 3.25 1.42 14.16
CA ILE A 290 2.85 1.66 15.54
C ILE A 290 3.98 2.39 16.30
N LEU A 291 5.21 1.89 16.22
CA LEU A 291 6.36 2.48 16.89
C LEU A 291 6.69 3.89 16.37
N GLN A 292 6.58 4.11 15.07
CA GLN A 292 6.77 5.43 14.48
C GLN A 292 5.72 6.43 14.98
N ALA A 293 4.45 6.04 14.97
CA ALA A 293 3.37 6.90 15.46
C ALA A 293 3.51 7.22 16.95
N LEU A 294 3.86 6.24 17.80
CA LEU A 294 4.16 6.46 19.21
C LEU A 294 5.33 7.43 19.41
N GLY A 295 6.37 7.30 18.58
CA GLY A 295 7.54 8.18 18.63
C GLY A 295 7.28 9.63 18.18
N ARG A 296 6.09 9.95 17.66
CA ARG A 296 5.70 11.34 17.33
C ARG A 296 5.38 12.17 18.56
N CYS A 297 4.86 11.58 19.62
CA CYS A 297 4.59 12.26 20.89
C CYS A 297 5.90 12.51 21.66
N ARG A 298 6.55 13.64 21.37
CA ARG A 298 7.92 13.94 21.85
C ARG A 298 8.01 14.15 23.36
N LYS A 299 6.93 14.57 24.01
CA LYS A 299 6.88 14.74 25.46
C LYS A 299 6.49 13.46 26.21
N GLY A 300 5.83 12.54 25.54
CA GLY A 300 5.45 11.25 26.10
C GLY A 300 4.12 10.74 25.59
N VAL A 301 3.87 9.47 25.84
CA VAL A 301 2.61 8.78 25.55
C VAL A 301 1.94 8.48 26.89
N LEU A 302 0.79 9.10 27.16
CA LEU A 302 0.01 8.87 28.40
C LEU A 302 -0.52 7.44 28.45
N SER A 303 -1.08 6.96 27.34
CA SER A 303 -1.42 5.55 27.13
C SER A 303 -1.42 5.22 25.63
N ALA A 304 -1.18 3.97 25.29
CA ALA A 304 -1.31 3.46 23.93
C ALA A 304 -2.34 2.34 23.89
N THR A 305 -3.29 2.43 22.95
CA THR A 305 -4.38 1.46 22.82
C THR A 305 -4.61 1.13 21.34
N LEU A 306 -4.78 -0.15 21.04
CA LEU A 306 -5.10 -0.64 19.70
C LEU A 306 -6.50 -1.29 19.72
N PHE A 307 -7.41 -0.72 18.95
CA PHE A 307 -8.70 -1.32 18.63
C PHE A 307 -8.64 -1.96 17.25
N PHE A 308 -9.05 -3.22 17.15
CA PHE A 308 -9.11 -3.86 15.85
C PHE A 308 -10.36 -4.71 15.65
N ARG A 309 -10.79 -4.81 14.39
CA ARG A 309 -11.75 -5.79 13.94
C ARG A 309 -11.01 -6.94 13.29
N PRO A 310 -11.10 -8.18 13.84
CA PRO A 310 -10.43 -9.32 13.24
C PRO A 310 -11.09 -9.74 11.94
N LYS A 311 -10.29 -10.15 10.97
CA LYS A 311 -10.76 -10.78 9.74
C LYS A 311 -11.01 -12.27 10.04
N MET A 312 -12.28 -12.65 10.23
CA MET A 312 -12.67 -13.99 10.65
C MET A 312 -12.46 -15.11 9.63
N THR A 313 -12.09 -14.79 8.39
CA THR A 313 -11.88 -15.75 7.31
C THR A 313 -10.55 -15.50 6.61
N GLY A 314 -9.65 -16.45 6.75
CA GLY A 314 -8.44 -16.56 5.95
C GLY A 314 -8.03 -18.03 5.90
N PRO A 315 -7.93 -18.67 4.72
CA PRO A 315 -7.59 -20.08 4.60
C PRO A 315 -6.10 -20.34 4.78
N TYR A 316 -5.30 -19.34 5.10
CA TYR A 316 -3.86 -19.46 5.08
C TYR A 316 -3.31 -19.45 6.51
N GLY A 317 -2.62 -20.52 6.87
CA GLY A 317 -1.74 -20.52 8.03
C GLY A 317 -0.75 -19.35 7.97
N GLN A 318 -0.24 -18.95 9.11
CA GLN A 318 0.81 -17.93 9.18
C GLN A 318 2.04 -18.42 8.41
N ARG A 319 2.49 -17.61 7.45
CA ARG A 319 3.71 -17.91 6.69
C ARG A 319 4.88 -17.12 7.26
N PRO A 320 6.05 -17.75 7.40
CA PRO A 320 7.27 -17.03 7.74
C PRO A 320 7.54 -15.89 6.74
N ARG A 321 8.18 -14.83 7.21
CA ARG A 321 8.52 -13.66 6.38
C ARG A 321 9.39 -14.07 5.18
N GLU A 322 10.32 -14.99 5.38
CA GLU A 322 11.22 -15.52 4.36
C GLU A 322 10.46 -16.23 3.23
N GLU A 323 9.44 -17.00 3.57
CA GLU A 323 8.58 -17.66 2.58
C GLU A 323 7.78 -16.63 1.78
N LEU A 324 7.21 -15.61 2.44
CA LEU A 324 6.51 -14.52 1.76
C LEU A 324 7.46 -13.75 0.85
N MET A 325 8.68 -13.48 1.30
CA MET A 325 9.72 -12.82 0.51
C MET A 325 10.04 -13.61 -0.76
N GLN A 326 10.20 -14.92 -0.64
CA GLN A 326 10.47 -15.78 -1.79
C GLN A 326 9.33 -15.74 -2.81
N VAL A 327 8.07 -15.87 -2.34
CA VAL A 327 6.88 -15.82 -3.20
C VAL A 327 6.77 -14.49 -3.94
N VAL A 328 7.00 -13.36 -3.25
CA VAL A 328 6.91 -12.02 -3.87
C VAL A 328 8.05 -11.82 -4.88
N ARG A 329 9.27 -12.25 -4.57
CA ARG A 329 10.42 -12.19 -5.48
C ARG A 329 10.22 -13.04 -6.73
N ASP A 330 9.78 -14.28 -6.57
CA ASP A 330 9.53 -15.18 -7.71
C ASP A 330 8.50 -14.57 -8.66
N MET A 331 7.42 -14.00 -8.11
CA MET A 331 6.42 -13.33 -8.93
C MET A 331 6.99 -12.08 -9.62
N ALA A 332 7.81 -11.29 -8.93
CA ALA A 332 8.46 -10.13 -9.53
C ALA A 332 9.35 -10.54 -10.72
N HIS A 333 10.10 -11.64 -10.61
CA HIS A 333 10.93 -12.15 -11.70
C HIS A 333 10.08 -12.66 -12.88
N VAL A 334 8.99 -13.37 -12.63
CA VAL A 334 8.05 -13.80 -13.67
C VAL A 334 7.46 -12.58 -14.38
N ASN A 335 6.98 -11.60 -13.61
CA ASN A 335 6.42 -10.37 -14.16
C ASN A 335 7.47 -9.59 -14.98
N LEU A 336 8.73 -9.55 -14.53
CA LEU A 336 9.81 -8.89 -15.25
C LEU A 336 10.05 -9.53 -16.61
N GLY A 337 10.11 -10.86 -16.69
CA GLY A 337 10.24 -11.59 -17.95
C GLY A 337 9.11 -11.27 -18.94
N ASN A 338 7.87 -11.26 -18.44
CA ASN A 338 6.70 -10.93 -19.26
C ASN A 338 6.72 -9.46 -19.73
N ALA A 339 7.03 -8.51 -18.81
CA ALA A 339 7.11 -7.09 -19.15
C ALA A 339 8.19 -6.79 -20.17
N GLN A 340 9.37 -7.43 -20.05
CA GLN A 340 10.47 -7.29 -21.01
C GLN A 340 10.11 -7.86 -22.40
N ALA A 341 9.39 -8.98 -22.45
CA ALA A 341 8.91 -9.54 -23.71
C ALA A 341 7.92 -8.60 -24.39
N MET A 342 6.92 -8.10 -23.67
CA MET A 342 5.94 -7.13 -24.19
C MET A 342 6.61 -5.82 -24.63
N HIS A 343 7.59 -5.33 -23.88
CA HIS A 343 8.35 -4.14 -24.22
C HIS A 343 9.18 -4.33 -25.51
N LYS A 344 9.81 -5.49 -25.66
CA LYS A 344 10.57 -5.83 -26.88
C LYS A 344 9.66 -5.86 -28.10
N ASP A 345 8.47 -6.44 -27.97
CA ASP A 345 7.50 -6.49 -29.06
C ASP A 345 7.01 -5.07 -29.43
N LEU A 346 6.79 -4.21 -28.42
CA LEU A 346 6.39 -2.84 -28.61
C LEU A 346 7.49 -2.00 -29.31
N CYS A 347 8.74 -2.10 -28.86
CA CYS A 347 9.90 -1.44 -29.50
C CYS A 347 10.20 -1.97 -30.91
N GLY A 348 9.76 -3.19 -31.24
CA GLY A 348 9.82 -3.71 -32.60
C GLY A 348 8.80 -3.09 -33.56
N GLN A 349 7.76 -2.46 -33.01
CA GLN A 349 6.69 -1.80 -33.78
C GLN A 349 6.84 -0.27 -33.79
N GLU A 350 7.40 0.32 -32.71
CA GLU A 350 7.57 1.77 -32.53
C GLU A 350 8.97 2.08 -32.01
N GLU A 351 9.62 3.13 -32.56
CA GLU A 351 10.97 3.52 -32.13
C GLU A 351 11.01 3.97 -30.64
N HIS A 352 9.93 4.58 -30.16
CA HIS A 352 9.82 5.06 -28.77
C HIS A 352 8.42 4.79 -28.22
N PRO A 353 8.25 3.80 -27.33
CA PRO A 353 6.99 3.58 -26.64
C PRO A 353 6.54 4.81 -25.84
N THR A 354 5.27 5.13 -25.90
CA THR A 354 4.70 6.23 -25.09
C THR A 354 4.63 5.83 -23.62
N GLU A 355 4.65 6.84 -22.73
CA GLU A 355 4.47 6.63 -21.29
C GLU A 355 3.18 5.84 -20.96
N GLN A 356 2.10 6.11 -21.70
CA GLN A 356 0.84 5.39 -21.52
C GLN A 356 0.97 3.90 -21.87
N GLN A 357 1.71 3.55 -22.93
CA GLN A 357 1.95 2.16 -23.30
C GLN A 357 2.78 1.43 -22.24
N LEU A 358 3.81 2.09 -21.72
CA LEU A 358 4.64 1.55 -20.64
C LEU A 358 3.84 1.35 -19.36
N ASN A 359 3.00 2.32 -18.99
CA ASN A 359 2.09 2.20 -17.84
C ASN A 359 1.06 1.08 -18.01
N ASN A 360 0.56 0.85 -19.23
CA ASN A 360 -0.34 -0.27 -19.52
C ASN A 360 0.34 -1.63 -19.29
N ILE A 361 1.63 -1.75 -19.63
CA ILE A 361 2.40 -2.97 -19.31
C ILE A 361 2.49 -3.15 -17.79
N LEU A 362 2.87 -2.10 -17.03
CA LEU A 362 2.98 -2.16 -15.57
C LEU A 362 1.64 -2.48 -14.91
N ASP A 363 0.55 -1.90 -15.39
CA ASP A 363 -0.79 -2.15 -14.86
C ASP A 363 -1.31 -3.55 -15.23
N GLY A 364 -0.93 -4.06 -16.41
CA GLY A 364 -1.21 -5.43 -16.81
C GLY A 364 -0.50 -6.49 -15.96
N MET A 365 0.64 -6.12 -15.34
CA MET A 365 1.37 -6.99 -14.41
C MET A 365 0.82 -6.93 -12.98
N LYS A 366 -0.08 -5.97 -12.67
CA LYS A 366 -0.79 -5.98 -11.39
C LYS A 366 -1.72 -7.19 -11.32
N THR A 367 -1.54 -7.98 -10.31
CA THR A 367 -2.47 -9.07 -10.01
C THR A 367 -3.44 -8.63 -8.91
N SER A 368 -4.62 -9.24 -8.82
CA SER A 368 -5.53 -9.06 -7.68
C SER A 368 -4.92 -9.52 -6.35
N VAL A 369 -3.77 -10.19 -6.41
CA VAL A 369 -3.05 -10.78 -5.28
C VAL A 369 -2.09 -9.77 -4.64
N PHE A 370 -1.42 -8.90 -5.43
CA PHE A 370 -0.44 -7.94 -4.91
C PHE A 370 -1.00 -6.53 -4.91
N ARG A 371 -0.79 -5.81 -3.81
CA ARG A 371 -1.25 -4.42 -3.66
C ARG A 371 -0.30 -3.43 -4.32
N ARG A 372 1.00 -3.79 -4.42
CA ARG A 372 2.08 -2.92 -4.90
C ARG A 372 2.52 -3.31 -6.30
N LYS A 373 3.00 -2.34 -7.08
CA LYS A 373 3.65 -2.59 -8.38
C LYS A 373 5.04 -3.16 -8.12
N LEU A 374 5.28 -4.43 -8.47
CA LEU A 374 6.55 -5.10 -8.23
C LEU A 374 7.63 -4.72 -9.26
N LEU A 375 7.28 -4.00 -10.30
CA LEU A 375 8.17 -3.53 -11.37
C LEU A 375 8.17 -2.01 -11.45
N LEU A 376 9.25 -1.47 -12.01
CA LEU A 376 9.39 -0.09 -12.42
C LEU A 376 9.99 -0.03 -13.83
N TYR A 377 9.80 1.10 -14.52
CA TYR A 377 10.43 1.35 -15.80
C TYR A 377 11.58 2.34 -15.64
N LYS A 378 12.78 1.97 -16.11
CA LYS A 378 13.99 2.81 -16.09
C LYS A 378 14.14 3.50 -17.44
N ALA A 379 13.66 4.73 -17.52
CA ALA A 379 13.68 5.52 -18.77
C ALA A 379 15.08 5.69 -19.39
N PRO A 380 16.14 6.00 -18.62
CA PRO A 380 17.48 6.14 -19.19
C PRO A 380 18.01 4.86 -19.83
N GLU A 381 17.63 3.71 -19.30
CA GLU A 381 18.08 2.39 -19.74
C GLU A 381 17.09 1.72 -20.70
N ASN A 382 15.94 2.37 -20.95
CA ASN A 382 14.84 1.87 -21.78
C ASN A 382 14.45 0.43 -21.46
N ARG A 383 14.27 0.11 -20.18
CA ARG A 383 13.92 -1.25 -19.73
C ARG A 383 13.08 -1.28 -18.45
N PHE A 384 12.34 -2.36 -18.27
CA PHE A 384 11.73 -2.70 -17.00
C PHE A 384 12.76 -3.31 -16.04
N ASP A 385 12.59 -3.05 -14.75
CA ASP A 385 13.39 -3.63 -13.68
C ASP A 385 12.51 -3.92 -12.44
N ILE A 386 13.07 -4.62 -11.45
CA ILE A 386 12.38 -4.96 -10.21
C ILE A 386 12.32 -3.74 -9.29
N ASN A 387 11.15 -3.46 -8.75
CA ASN A 387 10.97 -2.46 -7.69
C ASN A 387 11.18 -3.11 -6.32
N TRP A 388 12.45 -3.15 -5.87
CA TRP A 388 12.84 -3.79 -4.63
C TRP A 388 12.18 -3.18 -3.40
N LEU A 389 11.96 -1.86 -3.36
CA LEU A 389 11.27 -1.20 -2.26
C LEU A 389 9.81 -1.67 -2.15
N ASN A 390 9.15 -1.85 -3.28
CA ASN A 390 7.79 -2.38 -3.30
C ASN A 390 7.73 -3.87 -2.95
N ILE A 391 8.76 -4.66 -3.26
CA ILE A 391 8.86 -6.04 -2.79
C ILE A 391 8.91 -6.06 -1.27
N ASP A 392 9.82 -5.30 -0.67
CA ASP A 392 9.98 -5.24 0.79
C ASP A 392 8.68 -4.77 1.47
N GLY A 393 8.08 -3.69 0.97
CA GLY A 393 6.82 -3.18 1.50
C GLY A 393 5.64 -4.14 1.34
N GLU A 394 5.53 -4.86 0.22
CA GLU A 394 4.49 -5.87 0.01
C GLU A 394 4.62 -7.04 0.99
N VAL A 395 5.86 -7.46 1.27
CA VAL A 395 6.13 -8.53 2.24
C VAL A 395 5.73 -8.09 3.65
N GLU A 396 6.10 -6.87 4.08
CA GLU A 396 5.74 -6.36 5.40
C GLU A 396 4.23 -6.20 5.56
N ASP A 397 3.53 -5.64 4.55
CA ASP A 397 2.08 -5.50 4.56
C ASP A 397 1.37 -6.86 4.69
N ARG A 398 1.85 -7.87 3.97
CA ARG A 398 1.29 -9.24 4.02
C ARG A 398 1.62 -9.94 5.31
N PHE A 399 2.85 -9.79 5.78
CA PHE A 399 3.28 -10.40 7.03
C PHE A 399 2.43 -9.89 8.18
N ALA A 400 2.27 -8.57 8.31
CA ALA A 400 1.41 -7.97 9.34
C ALA A 400 -0.06 -8.40 9.18
N ALA A 401 -0.60 -8.35 7.97
CA ALA A 401 -2.03 -8.60 7.72
C ALA A 401 -2.49 -10.01 8.12
N GLN A 402 -1.62 -11.02 8.11
CA GLN A 402 -1.99 -12.38 8.51
C GLN A 402 -2.27 -12.52 10.02
N PHE A 403 -1.76 -11.60 10.84
CA PHE A 403 -1.98 -11.62 12.28
C PHE A 403 -3.31 -10.96 12.70
N TYR A 404 -3.91 -10.16 11.85
CA TYR A 404 -5.24 -9.58 12.06
C TYR A 404 -6.39 -10.56 11.77
N THR A 405 -6.10 -11.85 11.58
CA THR A 405 -7.07 -12.91 11.32
C THR A 405 -7.59 -13.59 12.59
N GLY A 406 -7.06 -13.26 13.75
CA GLY A 406 -7.47 -13.83 15.04
C GLY A 406 -7.17 -12.90 16.19
N THR A 407 -7.72 -13.20 17.37
CA THR A 407 -7.55 -12.34 18.54
C THR A 407 -6.22 -12.54 19.26
N SER A 408 -5.72 -13.78 19.35
CA SER A 408 -4.42 -14.10 19.97
C SER A 408 -3.23 -13.81 19.06
N HIS A 409 -3.39 -14.04 17.77
CA HIS A 409 -2.31 -13.92 16.80
C HIS A 409 -1.71 -12.51 16.72
N LEU A 410 -2.57 -11.48 16.87
CA LEU A 410 -2.09 -10.10 16.85
C LEU A 410 -1.18 -9.79 18.06
N VAL A 411 -1.52 -10.31 19.24
CA VAL A 411 -0.68 -10.12 20.43
C VAL A 411 0.66 -10.82 20.25
N GLU A 412 0.67 -12.06 19.75
CA GLU A 412 1.89 -12.80 19.43
C GLU A 412 2.77 -12.07 18.41
N TYR A 413 2.16 -11.41 17.43
CA TYR A 413 2.88 -10.57 16.46
C TYR A 413 3.52 -9.35 17.12
N LEU A 414 2.75 -8.62 17.93
CA LEU A 414 3.21 -7.40 18.59
C LEU A 414 4.31 -7.69 19.62
N ASP A 415 4.27 -8.85 20.27
CA ASP A 415 5.27 -9.29 21.26
C ASP A 415 6.62 -9.72 20.61
N GLN A 416 6.67 -9.81 19.27
CA GLN A 416 7.94 -10.07 18.56
C GLN A 416 8.94 -8.89 18.64
N ASP A 417 8.49 -7.72 19.05
CA ASP A 417 9.35 -6.55 19.17
C ASP A 417 9.51 -6.12 20.63
N ASP A 418 10.73 -6.15 21.10
CA ASP A 418 11.08 -5.85 22.50
C ASP A 418 10.69 -4.44 22.97
N ARG A 419 10.36 -3.53 22.02
CA ARG A 419 9.91 -2.17 22.32
C ARG A 419 8.44 -2.07 22.71
N LEU A 420 7.65 -3.11 22.43
CA LEU A 420 6.25 -3.19 22.78
C LEU A 420 6.01 -4.18 23.91
N SER A 421 5.05 -3.87 24.76
CA SER A 421 4.49 -4.78 25.75
C SER A 421 2.98 -4.87 25.52
N PRO A 422 2.53 -5.75 24.60
CA PRO A 422 1.12 -5.86 24.29
C PRO A 422 0.36 -6.52 25.43
N GLU A 423 -0.71 -5.86 25.91
CA GLU A 423 -1.62 -6.39 26.91
C GLU A 423 -3.00 -6.63 26.28
N PHE A 424 -3.37 -7.88 26.12
CA PHE A 424 -4.68 -8.23 25.58
C PHE A 424 -5.79 -8.01 26.59
N LYS A 425 -6.69 -7.08 26.30
CA LYS A 425 -7.83 -6.72 27.17
C LYS A 425 -9.14 -7.43 26.78
N GLY A 426 -9.14 -8.13 25.66
CA GLY A 426 -10.31 -8.87 25.19
C GLY A 426 -11.27 -8.05 24.32
N LYS A 427 -12.53 -8.47 24.31
CA LYS A 427 -13.57 -7.79 23.55
C LYS A 427 -14.02 -6.53 24.30
N TYR A 428 -13.95 -5.38 23.63
CA TYR A 428 -14.59 -4.17 24.16
C TYR A 428 -16.09 -4.22 23.83
N VAL A 429 -16.92 -4.04 24.85
CA VAL A 429 -18.38 -4.00 24.72
C VAL A 429 -18.83 -2.60 25.16
N PRO A 430 -19.27 -1.74 24.22
CA PRO A 430 -19.75 -0.42 24.57
C PRO A 430 -21.09 -0.50 25.32
N LYS A 431 -21.36 0.47 26.21
CA LYS A 431 -22.62 0.56 26.97
C LYS A 431 -23.83 0.74 26.06
N VAL A 432 -23.63 1.50 24.97
CA VAL A 432 -24.65 1.70 23.94
C VAL A 432 -24.33 0.78 22.79
N GLU A 433 -25.15 -0.25 22.60
CA GLU A 433 -24.98 -1.23 21.54
C GLU A 433 -25.50 -0.70 20.19
N ILE A 434 -24.65 0.02 19.46
CA ILE A 434 -24.93 0.44 18.08
C ILE A 434 -24.02 -0.35 17.14
N LYS A 435 -24.61 -1.02 16.15
CA LYS A 435 -23.83 -1.77 15.17
C LYS A 435 -23.17 -0.83 14.18
N ASP A 436 -21.96 -1.19 13.73
CA ASP A 436 -21.23 -0.42 12.73
C ASP A 436 -22.01 -0.28 11.40
N SER A 437 -22.83 -1.26 11.04
CA SER A 437 -23.73 -1.18 9.88
C SER A 437 -24.79 -0.09 10.00
N GLU A 438 -25.23 0.22 11.23
CA GLU A 438 -26.19 1.31 11.48
C GLU A 438 -25.49 2.67 11.43
N LEU A 439 -24.26 2.75 11.96
CA LEU A 439 -23.45 3.97 11.95
C LEU A 439 -22.86 4.30 10.58
N MET A 440 -22.46 3.29 9.82
CA MET A 440 -21.99 3.52 8.46
C MET A 440 -23.11 3.98 7.54
N GLY A 441 -24.37 3.65 7.89
CA GLY A 441 -25.59 4.03 7.18
C GLY A 441 -25.43 3.86 5.67
N ASP A 442 -26.33 3.27 4.97
CA ASP A 442 -26.34 3.51 3.52
C ASP A 442 -26.56 5.03 3.33
N ASP A 443 -25.47 5.81 3.21
CA ASP A 443 -25.57 7.23 2.84
C ASP A 443 -26.37 7.40 1.54
N GLN A 444 -26.38 6.32 0.78
CA GLN A 444 -27.31 6.06 -0.33
C GLN A 444 -27.44 4.54 -0.47
N THR A 445 -28.65 4.04 -0.54
CA THR A 445 -28.87 2.64 -0.88
C THR A 445 -28.18 2.35 -2.23
N ASN A 446 -27.75 1.11 -2.46
CA ASN A 446 -27.25 0.73 -3.79
C ASN A 446 -28.24 1.09 -4.90
N GLU A 447 -29.56 1.14 -4.60
CA GLU A 447 -30.60 1.55 -5.53
C GLU A 447 -30.56 3.05 -5.82
N GLU A 448 -30.31 3.91 -4.83
CA GLU A 448 -30.15 5.35 -5.00
C GLU A 448 -28.89 5.72 -5.77
N LEU A 449 -27.75 5.09 -5.44
CA LEU A 449 -26.49 5.26 -6.17
C LEU A 449 -26.61 4.80 -7.63
N LEU A 450 -27.27 3.68 -7.85
CA LEU A 450 -27.56 3.20 -9.20
C LEU A 450 -28.54 4.13 -9.93
N GLY A 451 -29.54 4.68 -9.21
CA GLY A 451 -30.45 5.71 -9.73
C GLY A 451 -29.69 6.94 -10.21
N GLN A 452 -28.76 7.45 -9.41
CA GLN A 452 -27.92 8.60 -9.79
C GLN A 452 -27.01 8.29 -10.98
N LEU A 453 -26.42 7.09 -11.04
CA LEU A 453 -25.64 6.65 -12.20
C LEU A 453 -26.48 6.59 -13.47
N VAL A 454 -27.72 6.10 -13.38
CA VAL A 454 -28.67 6.10 -14.51
C VAL A 454 -28.99 7.52 -14.95
N GLU A 455 -29.33 8.41 -14.00
CA GLU A 455 -29.61 9.81 -14.32
C GLU A 455 -28.41 10.51 -14.93
N LEU A 456 -27.21 10.31 -14.39
CA LEU A 456 -25.98 10.88 -14.92
C LEU A 456 -25.75 10.40 -16.36
N TYR A 457 -25.89 9.09 -16.58
CA TYR A 457 -25.72 8.51 -17.92
C TYR A 457 -26.77 9.03 -18.93
N LEU A 458 -28.04 9.19 -18.51
CA LEU A 458 -29.08 9.69 -19.39
C LEU A 458 -28.91 11.17 -19.75
N ARG A 459 -28.28 11.96 -18.85
CA ARG A 459 -27.95 13.39 -19.09
C ARG A 459 -26.78 13.57 -20.07
N LEU A 460 -25.95 12.55 -20.28
CA LEU A 460 -24.88 12.61 -21.28
C LEU A 460 -25.46 12.64 -22.67
N ASP A 461 -25.02 13.56 -23.50
CA ASP A 461 -25.38 13.55 -24.93
C ASP A 461 -24.74 12.36 -25.66
N VAL A 462 -25.15 12.09 -26.89
CA VAL A 462 -24.65 10.96 -27.68
C VAL A 462 -23.15 11.07 -27.93
N ARG A 463 -22.60 12.29 -28.03
CA ARG A 463 -21.17 12.52 -28.22
C ARG A 463 -20.38 12.29 -26.93
N ALA A 464 -20.93 12.76 -25.79
CA ALA A 464 -20.33 12.57 -24.48
C ALA A 464 -20.30 11.09 -24.07
N LYS A 465 -21.31 10.30 -24.44
CA LYS A 465 -21.31 8.83 -24.22
C LYS A 465 -20.17 8.11 -24.93
N GLY A 466 -19.67 8.65 -26.03
CA GLY A 466 -18.47 8.18 -26.72
C GLY A 466 -17.19 8.84 -26.24
N CYS A 467 -17.25 9.85 -25.37
CA CYS A 467 -16.09 10.57 -24.88
C CYS A 467 -15.45 9.84 -23.67
N ALA A 468 -14.16 9.51 -23.80
CA ALA A 468 -13.44 8.79 -22.75
C ALA A 468 -13.42 9.53 -21.40
N LEU A 469 -13.33 10.86 -21.41
CA LEU A 469 -13.29 11.67 -20.18
C LEU A 469 -14.62 11.62 -19.42
N GLU A 470 -15.74 11.79 -20.10
CA GLU A 470 -17.08 11.74 -19.48
C GLU A 470 -17.39 10.30 -19.00
N TRP A 471 -16.94 9.31 -19.76
CA TRP A 471 -17.04 7.91 -19.35
C TRP A 471 -16.20 7.59 -18.11
N ILE A 472 -15.00 8.18 -18.00
CA ILE A 472 -14.16 8.06 -16.79
C ILE A 472 -14.89 8.66 -15.59
N LYS A 473 -15.45 9.86 -15.70
CA LYS A 473 -16.22 10.48 -14.61
C LYS A 473 -17.40 9.61 -14.17
N LEU A 474 -18.09 9.01 -15.13
CA LEU A 474 -19.21 8.08 -14.83
C LEU A 474 -18.71 6.83 -14.09
N LYS A 475 -17.55 6.27 -14.49
CA LYS A 475 -16.94 5.11 -13.82
C LYS A 475 -16.40 5.44 -12.43
N GLU A 476 -15.98 6.67 -12.21
CA GLU A 476 -15.50 7.18 -10.92
C GLU A 476 -16.63 7.52 -9.95
N ALA A 477 -17.87 7.64 -10.45
CA ALA A 477 -19.02 7.81 -9.57
C ALA A 477 -19.02 6.73 -8.48
N ASP A 478 -19.19 7.16 -7.23
CA ASP A 478 -19.05 6.26 -6.07
C ASP A 478 -20.19 5.23 -6.06
N THR A 479 -19.88 4.04 -6.55
CA THR A 479 -20.76 2.88 -6.48
C THR A 479 -20.09 1.82 -5.62
N THR A 480 -20.74 1.40 -4.57
CA THR A 480 -20.29 0.33 -3.69
C THR A 480 -20.38 -1.04 -4.37
N ASN A 481 -21.09 -1.15 -5.48
CA ASN A 481 -21.23 -2.39 -6.22
C ASN A 481 -20.04 -2.64 -7.15
N LYS A 482 -19.00 -3.31 -6.62
CA LYS A 482 -17.79 -3.66 -7.37
C LYS A 482 -18.06 -4.49 -8.63
N THR A 483 -19.09 -5.35 -8.61
CA THR A 483 -19.47 -6.17 -9.77
C THR A 483 -20.03 -5.31 -10.88
N MET A 484 -20.88 -4.34 -10.54
CA MET A 484 -21.42 -3.37 -11.50
C MET A 484 -20.29 -2.57 -12.17
N LYS A 485 -19.36 -2.07 -11.38
CA LYS A 485 -18.19 -1.32 -11.86
C LYS A 485 -17.32 -2.14 -12.83
N SER A 486 -17.09 -3.41 -12.49
CA SER A 486 -16.37 -4.34 -13.37
C SER A 486 -17.09 -4.59 -14.69
N MET A 487 -18.43 -4.72 -14.66
CA MET A 487 -19.23 -4.89 -15.88
C MET A 487 -19.25 -3.63 -16.76
N MET A 488 -19.22 -2.43 -16.16
CA MET A 488 -19.09 -1.18 -16.93
C MET A 488 -17.76 -1.12 -17.68
N VAL A 489 -16.67 -1.54 -17.03
CA VAL A 489 -15.36 -1.65 -17.68
C VAL A 489 -15.36 -2.68 -18.82
N LEU A 490 -16.04 -3.81 -18.63
CA LEU A 490 -16.20 -4.82 -19.68
C LEU A 490 -17.02 -4.30 -20.87
N CYS A 491 -18.11 -3.54 -20.63
CA CYS A 491 -18.86 -2.88 -21.70
C CYS A 491 -17.99 -1.94 -22.53
N GLU A 492 -17.14 -1.15 -21.87
CA GLU A 492 -16.19 -0.25 -22.54
C GLU A 492 -15.19 -1.02 -23.40
N ARG A 493 -14.52 -2.04 -22.81
CA ARG A 493 -13.55 -2.88 -23.53
C ARG A 493 -14.14 -3.63 -24.72
N ALA A 494 -15.41 -4.03 -24.60
CA ALA A 494 -16.14 -4.70 -25.68
C ALA A 494 -16.69 -3.73 -26.74
N GLY A 495 -16.53 -2.41 -26.57
CA GLY A 495 -17.12 -1.40 -27.46
C GLY A 495 -18.65 -1.36 -27.42
N LYS A 496 -19.28 -1.92 -26.37
CA LYS A 496 -20.74 -2.08 -26.21
C LYS A 496 -21.30 -1.13 -25.17
N LEU A 497 -20.99 0.17 -25.28
CA LEU A 497 -21.47 1.20 -24.35
C LEU A 497 -23.00 1.39 -24.37
N ASP A 498 -23.63 1.03 -25.47
CA ASP A 498 -25.10 1.01 -25.66
C ASP A 498 -25.81 0.06 -24.69
N LEU A 499 -25.13 -0.94 -24.14
CA LEU A 499 -25.67 -1.86 -23.16
C LEU A 499 -25.66 -1.33 -21.71
N ILE A 500 -25.05 -0.19 -21.46
CA ILE A 500 -24.96 0.38 -20.09
C ILE A 500 -26.35 0.61 -19.45
N PRO A 501 -27.38 1.13 -20.13
CA PRO A 501 -28.71 1.27 -19.54
C PRO A 501 -29.30 -0.07 -19.08
N GLU A 502 -29.05 -1.15 -19.83
CA GLU A 502 -29.51 -2.49 -19.46
C GLU A 502 -28.74 -3.03 -18.25
N LEU A 503 -27.42 -2.79 -18.18
CA LEU A 503 -26.60 -3.11 -17.01
C LEU A 503 -27.13 -2.41 -15.76
N LEU A 504 -27.40 -1.12 -15.83
CA LEU A 504 -27.91 -0.32 -14.71
C LEU A 504 -29.29 -0.81 -14.25
N ASN A 505 -30.15 -1.24 -15.17
CA ASN A 505 -31.46 -1.81 -14.85
C ASN A 505 -31.39 -3.15 -14.09
N THR A 506 -30.23 -3.83 -14.08
CA THR A 506 -30.04 -5.04 -13.25
C THR A 506 -30.08 -4.73 -11.77
N LYS A 507 -29.87 -3.47 -11.38
CA LYS A 507 -29.77 -3.00 -10.00
C LYS A 507 -28.77 -3.82 -9.17
N GLY A 508 -27.74 -4.37 -9.82
CA GLY A 508 -26.75 -5.23 -9.18
C GLY A 508 -27.27 -6.57 -8.64
N LYS A 509 -28.50 -6.96 -8.98
CA LYS A 509 -29.04 -8.26 -8.55
C LYS A 509 -28.36 -9.40 -9.29
N ARG A 510 -28.00 -10.46 -8.55
CA ARG A 510 -27.15 -11.55 -9.05
C ARG A 510 -27.68 -12.20 -10.34
N GLN A 511 -28.94 -12.63 -10.38
CA GLN A 511 -29.47 -13.31 -11.58
C GLN A 511 -29.56 -12.41 -12.82
N PRO A 512 -30.07 -11.16 -12.74
CA PRO A 512 -30.02 -10.22 -13.87
C PRO A 512 -28.60 -9.92 -14.32
N MET A 513 -27.64 -9.78 -13.40
CA MET A 513 -26.22 -9.54 -13.71
C MET A 513 -25.59 -10.72 -14.47
N GLU A 514 -25.84 -11.96 -14.05
CA GLU A 514 -25.35 -13.18 -14.73
C GLU A 514 -25.91 -13.28 -16.17
N ARG A 515 -27.18 -12.87 -16.38
CA ARG A 515 -27.79 -12.81 -17.73
C ARG A 515 -27.16 -11.71 -18.59
N PHE A 516 -26.94 -10.55 -18.00
CA PHE A 516 -26.29 -9.44 -18.67
C PHE A 516 -24.87 -9.79 -19.09
N GLU A 517 -24.09 -10.39 -18.19
CA GLU A 517 -22.73 -10.86 -18.48
C GLU A 517 -22.70 -11.83 -19.66
N THR A 518 -23.63 -12.80 -19.68
CA THR A 518 -23.75 -13.75 -20.78
C THR A 518 -24.07 -13.04 -22.10
N LYS A 519 -24.85 -11.97 -22.08
CA LYS A 519 -25.19 -11.15 -23.26
C LYS A 519 -24.02 -10.28 -23.71
N LEU A 520 -23.30 -9.69 -22.74
CA LEU A 520 -22.17 -8.80 -23.00
C LEU A 520 -21.00 -9.56 -23.63
N VAL A 521 -20.62 -10.67 -23.04
CA VAL A 521 -19.47 -11.51 -23.46
C VAL A 521 -19.81 -12.30 -24.72
N GLY A 522 -21.12 -12.50 -25.04
CA GLY A 522 -21.54 -13.28 -26.18
C GLY A 522 -21.17 -14.76 -26.09
N LYS A 523 -21.76 -15.58 -26.93
CA LYS A 523 -21.35 -17.00 -26.99
C LYS A 523 -19.99 -17.21 -27.69
N GLU A 524 -19.44 -16.16 -28.30
CA GLU A 524 -18.32 -16.26 -29.26
C GLU A 524 -16.92 -16.05 -28.66
N THR A 525 -16.76 -15.40 -27.53
CA THR A 525 -15.44 -14.96 -27.06
C THR A 525 -14.55 -16.02 -26.38
N VAL A 526 -15.07 -17.18 -26.03
CA VAL A 526 -14.26 -18.28 -25.48
C VAL A 526 -13.68 -19.16 -26.59
N VAL A 527 -14.16 -18.99 -27.82
CA VAL A 527 -13.90 -19.90 -28.93
C VAL A 527 -12.64 -19.55 -29.73
N ASP A 528 -12.14 -18.30 -29.65
CA ASP A 528 -10.99 -17.84 -30.45
C ASP A 528 -9.63 -17.90 -29.74
N ASP A 529 -9.59 -18.27 -28.46
CA ASP A 529 -8.31 -18.52 -27.79
C ASP A 529 -7.77 -19.92 -28.20
N LEU A 530 -6.84 -19.92 -29.13
CA LEU A 530 -6.22 -21.12 -29.67
C LEU A 530 -5.50 -21.94 -28.59
N GLU A 531 -4.90 -21.28 -27.62
CA GLU A 531 -4.18 -21.92 -26.51
C GLU A 531 -5.15 -22.59 -25.53
N LEU A 532 -6.23 -21.92 -25.19
CA LEU A 532 -7.31 -22.49 -24.36
C LEU A 532 -7.92 -23.72 -25.04
N ARG A 533 -8.23 -23.63 -26.33
CA ARG A 533 -8.75 -24.75 -27.12
C ARG A 533 -7.80 -25.95 -27.13
N GLN A 534 -6.51 -25.71 -27.36
CA GLN A 534 -5.50 -26.75 -27.32
C GLN A 534 -5.42 -27.40 -25.96
N ARG A 535 -5.43 -26.62 -24.88
CA ARG A 535 -5.33 -27.12 -23.51
C ARG A 535 -6.56 -27.93 -23.09
N VAL A 536 -7.76 -27.51 -23.50
CA VAL A 536 -8.98 -28.30 -23.30
C VAL A 536 -8.90 -29.62 -24.05
N LYS A 537 -8.55 -29.63 -25.34
CA LYS A 537 -8.36 -30.85 -26.13
C LYS A 537 -7.27 -31.78 -25.57
N TRP A 538 -6.22 -31.23 -25.00
CA TRP A 538 -5.18 -32.04 -24.34
C TRP A 538 -5.66 -32.66 -23.03
N THR A 539 -6.52 -31.99 -22.29
CA THR A 539 -7.04 -32.42 -20.99
C THR A 539 -8.16 -33.45 -21.14
N PHE A 540 -8.97 -33.34 -22.19
CA PHE A 540 -10.08 -34.24 -22.47
C PHE A 540 -9.73 -35.15 -23.66
N LYS A 541 -9.22 -36.32 -23.34
CA LYS A 541 -8.98 -37.36 -24.34
C LYS A 541 -10.30 -38.08 -24.66
N PRO A 542 -10.39 -38.78 -25.82
CA PRO A 542 -11.57 -39.60 -26.11
C PRO A 542 -11.97 -40.52 -24.95
N GLY A 543 -13.23 -40.47 -24.56
CA GLY A 543 -13.72 -41.24 -23.42
C GLY A 543 -14.94 -40.66 -22.72
N ARG A 544 -15.37 -41.31 -21.65
CA ARG A 544 -16.57 -40.92 -20.87
C ARG A 544 -16.20 -40.16 -19.63
N TYR A 545 -16.79 -39.00 -19.47
CA TYR A 545 -16.58 -38.12 -18.32
C TYR A 545 -17.91 -37.73 -17.68
N SER A 546 -17.99 -37.79 -16.36
CA SER A 546 -19.17 -37.28 -15.67
C SER A 546 -19.27 -35.78 -15.79
N SER A 547 -20.48 -35.23 -15.72
CA SER A 547 -20.70 -33.77 -15.75
C SER A 547 -19.91 -33.04 -14.66
N ARG A 548 -19.68 -33.67 -13.51
CA ARG A 548 -18.88 -33.13 -12.41
C ARG A 548 -17.38 -33.07 -12.75
N GLU A 549 -16.85 -34.13 -13.40
CA GLU A 549 -15.45 -34.18 -13.83
C GLU A 549 -15.16 -33.10 -14.90
N ILE A 550 -16.05 -32.96 -15.88
CA ILE A 550 -15.94 -31.97 -16.93
C ILE A 550 -15.92 -30.58 -16.31
N LYS A 551 -16.91 -30.28 -15.45
CA LYS A 551 -16.99 -28.99 -14.78
C LYS A 551 -15.72 -28.66 -14.00
N ASN A 552 -15.20 -29.62 -13.21
CA ASN A 552 -14.03 -29.41 -12.38
C ASN A 552 -12.75 -29.20 -13.20
N LYS A 553 -12.58 -29.96 -14.29
CA LYS A 553 -11.43 -29.83 -15.18
C LYS A 553 -11.47 -28.53 -15.98
N LEU A 554 -12.63 -28.15 -16.53
CA LEU A 554 -12.81 -26.89 -17.24
C LEU A 554 -12.59 -25.69 -16.31
N GLN A 555 -13.09 -25.77 -15.06
CA GLN A 555 -12.87 -24.68 -14.10
C GLN A 555 -11.38 -24.46 -13.84
N ARG A 556 -10.61 -25.53 -13.61
CA ARG A 556 -9.15 -25.43 -13.43
C ARG A 556 -8.47 -24.80 -14.65
N ILE A 557 -8.87 -25.20 -15.85
CA ILE A 557 -8.32 -24.63 -17.08
C ILE A 557 -8.64 -23.14 -17.17
N TYR A 558 -9.87 -22.73 -16.84
CA TYR A 558 -10.26 -21.33 -16.83
C TYR A 558 -9.51 -20.52 -15.77
N ASP A 559 -9.38 -21.08 -14.56
CA ASP A 559 -8.64 -20.44 -13.48
C ASP A 559 -7.15 -20.26 -13.85
N ASP A 560 -6.54 -21.30 -14.42
CA ASP A 560 -5.13 -21.27 -14.89
C ASP A 560 -4.90 -20.25 -16.03
N HIS A 561 -5.94 -19.98 -16.87
CA HIS A 561 -5.90 -18.99 -17.94
C HIS A 561 -6.37 -17.60 -17.49
N GLY A 562 -6.62 -17.41 -16.18
CA GLY A 562 -7.09 -16.13 -15.64
C GLY A 562 -8.51 -15.75 -16.07
N LEU A 563 -9.28 -16.70 -16.61
CA LEU A 563 -10.65 -16.49 -17.04
C LEU A 563 -11.58 -16.49 -15.83
N ASN A 564 -12.13 -15.35 -15.47
CA ASN A 564 -13.11 -15.21 -14.38
C ASN A 564 -14.50 -15.72 -14.82
N LYS A 565 -14.56 -16.97 -15.30
CA LYS A 565 -15.75 -17.61 -15.83
C LYS A 565 -16.03 -18.93 -15.09
N ARG A 566 -17.28 -19.12 -14.69
CA ARG A 566 -17.69 -20.38 -14.05
C ARG A 566 -17.93 -21.46 -15.10
N ALA A 567 -17.21 -22.58 -14.99
CA ALA A 567 -17.35 -23.68 -15.90
C ALA A 567 -18.68 -24.45 -15.70
N THR A 568 -19.28 -24.85 -16.80
CA THR A 568 -20.41 -25.78 -16.85
C THR A 568 -20.03 -27.00 -17.69
N ALA A 569 -20.67 -28.14 -17.43
CA ALA A 569 -20.35 -29.36 -18.21
C ALA A 569 -20.76 -29.24 -19.68
N ALA A 570 -21.83 -28.50 -19.97
CA ALA A 570 -22.33 -28.29 -21.33
C ALA A 570 -21.35 -27.48 -22.22
N GLN A 571 -20.46 -26.69 -21.61
CA GLN A 571 -19.43 -25.94 -22.36
C GLN A 571 -18.40 -26.83 -23.04
N ILE A 572 -18.34 -28.13 -22.73
CA ILE A 572 -17.43 -29.04 -23.43
C ILE A 572 -17.71 -29.11 -24.93
N HIS A 573 -18.96 -28.88 -25.35
CA HIS A 573 -19.33 -28.79 -26.76
C HIS A 573 -18.69 -27.61 -27.52
N GLU A 574 -18.22 -26.60 -26.80
CA GLU A 574 -17.53 -25.44 -27.40
C GLU A 574 -16.11 -25.82 -27.87
N PHE A 575 -15.56 -26.91 -27.32
CA PHE A 575 -14.16 -27.31 -27.50
C PHE A 575 -13.97 -28.67 -28.16
N CYS A 576 -14.88 -29.60 -27.91
CA CYS A 576 -14.77 -30.98 -28.33
C CYS A 576 -16.11 -31.50 -28.91
N GLU A 577 -16.01 -32.44 -29.83
CA GLU A 577 -17.17 -33.24 -30.21
C GLU A 577 -17.56 -34.13 -29.02
N ALA A 578 -18.74 -33.88 -28.45
CA ALA A 578 -19.19 -34.56 -27.26
C ALA A 578 -20.67 -34.91 -27.35
N GLN A 579 -21.06 -36.09 -26.88
CA GLN A 579 -22.45 -36.53 -26.82
C GLN A 579 -22.86 -36.74 -25.37
N GLU A 580 -23.98 -36.11 -24.97
CA GLU A 580 -24.53 -36.32 -23.64
C GLU A 580 -25.12 -37.71 -23.47
N LEU A 581 -24.74 -38.41 -22.37
CA LEU A 581 -25.26 -39.73 -22.05
C LEU A 581 -25.26 -40.01 -20.54
N THR A 582 -26.00 -41.04 -20.16
CA THR A 582 -25.93 -41.60 -18.81
C THR A 582 -25.19 -42.92 -18.85
N PHE A 583 -24.14 -43.07 -18.01
CA PHE A 583 -23.34 -44.28 -17.92
C PHE A 583 -23.08 -44.66 -16.46
N ARG A 584 -22.60 -45.88 -16.23
CA ARG A 584 -22.23 -46.32 -14.88
C ARG A 584 -20.79 -45.94 -14.59
N ASN A 585 -20.56 -45.27 -13.46
CA ASN A 585 -19.20 -44.95 -13.00
C ASN A 585 -18.46 -46.20 -12.50
N LYS A 586 -17.19 -46.05 -12.12
CA LYS A 586 -16.34 -47.15 -11.60
C LYS A 586 -16.91 -47.86 -10.36
N PHE A 587 -17.91 -47.30 -9.70
CA PHE A 587 -18.61 -47.88 -8.56
C PHE A 587 -19.98 -48.49 -8.96
N GLY A 588 -20.27 -48.62 -10.25
CA GLY A 588 -21.52 -49.17 -10.78
C GLY A 588 -22.75 -48.26 -10.68
N ARG A 589 -22.59 -47.01 -10.21
CA ARG A 589 -23.69 -46.03 -10.05
C ARG A 589 -23.96 -45.26 -11.36
N PRO A 590 -25.23 -45.06 -11.75
CA PRO A 590 -25.56 -44.27 -12.93
C PRO A 590 -25.16 -42.79 -12.70
N VAL A 591 -24.46 -42.20 -13.65
CA VAL A 591 -24.07 -40.79 -13.64
C VAL A 591 -24.35 -40.18 -15.01
N ARG A 592 -24.82 -38.91 -15.01
CA ARG A 592 -24.97 -38.12 -16.22
C ARG A 592 -23.61 -37.54 -16.61
N GLY A 593 -23.28 -37.58 -17.87
CA GLY A 593 -22.02 -37.07 -18.37
C GLY A 593 -21.99 -36.99 -19.89
N TYR A 594 -20.78 -37.00 -20.46
CA TYR A 594 -20.54 -36.84 -21.89
C TYR A 594 -19.50 -37.86 -22.35
N GLU A 595 -19.72 -38.40 -23.55
CA GLU A 595 -18.73 -39.12 -24.31
C GLU A 595 -18.05 -38.14 -25.29
N ILE A 596 -16.75 -38.03 -25.17
CA ILE A 596 -15.93 -37.15 -25.99
C ILE A 596 -15.26 -38.02 -27.05
N ALA A 597 -15.39 -37.60 -28.31
CA ALA A 597 -14.85 -38.31 -29.47
C ALA A 597 -13.34 -38.06 -29.68
#